data_a67cd99956de16b993cdcc03677cd106
#
_entry.id   a67cd99956de16b993cdcc03677cd106
#
_cell.length_a   1.000
_cell.length_b   1.000
_cell.length_c   1.000
_cell.angle_alpha   90.00
_cell.angle_beta   90.00
_cell.angle_gamma   90.00
#
_symmetry.space_group_name_H-M   'P 1'
#
loop_
_entity.id
_entity.type
_entity.pdbx_description
1 polymer ?
#
loop_
_entity_poly.entity_id
_entity_poly.type
_entity_poly.pdbx_seq_one_letter_code
_entity_poly.pdbx_strand_id
1 'polypeptide(L)'
;GHGSGRGKTGGRGTKGDKARGNSKLGFEGGALPLIKRLPFHRGKDKNKSLKIPTIIFNLSDLAILPKDAVVDAEILVKNGLLSARDAKMSNIKILGNGTITTPLTIKLPLSKSARTKVEQAGGQISE
;
A
#
# COMPACT_ATOMS: atom_id res chain seq x y z
N GLY A 1 -31.32 14.48 33.63
CA GLY A 1 -31.72 14.96 34.92
C GLY A 1 -30.60 15.24 35.91
N HIS A 2 -30.93 15.89 36.99
CA HIS A 2 -29.95 16.29 38.00
C HIS A 2 -29.30 15.09 38.71
N GLY A 3 -30.05 14.03 38.95
CA GLY A 3 -29.56 12.82 39.65
C GLY A 3 -28.57 11.97 38.85
N SER A 4 -28.51 12.13 37.51
CA SER A 4 -27.58 11.40 36.63
C SER A 4 -26.26 12.13 36.36
N GLY A 5 -26.04 13.33 36.95
CA GLY A 5 -24.91 14.18 36.65
C GLY A 5 -24.95 14.87 35.28
N ARG A 6 -26.03 14.68 34.52
CA ARG A 6 -26.23 15.22 33.18
C ARG A 6 -27.14 16.47 33.14
N GLY A 7 -27.45 17.02 34.31
CA GLY A 7 -28.20 18.28 34.43
C GLY A 7 -27.38 19.45 33.90
N LYS A 8 -28.06 20.61 33.66
CA LYS A 8 -27.48 21.88 33.22
C LYS A 8 -26.85 21.80 31.82
N THR A 9 -25.64 21.25 31.67
CA THR A 9 -24.88 21.24 30.41
C THR A 9 -24.75 19.86 29.76
N GLY A 10 -25.29 18.82 30.37
CA GLY A 10 -25.19 17.44 29.89
C GLY A 10 -23.74 16.91 29.81
N GLY A 11 -22.81 17.48 30.58
CA GLY A 11 -21.39 17.11 30.58
C GLY A 11 -20.58 17.72 29.42
N ARG A 12 -21.17 18.67 28.66
CA ARG A 12 -20.51 19.30 27.51
C ARG A 12 -19.87 20.65 27.80
N GLY A 13 -20.00 21.16 29.04
CA GLY A 13 -19.49 22.46 29.43
C GLY A 13 -20.34 23.61 28.90
N THR A 14 -19.80 24.83 28.93
CA THR A 14 -20.49 26.04 28.55
C THR A 14 -19.95 26.53 27.21
N LYS A 15 -20.84 26.79 26.23
CA LYS A 15 -20.45 27.24 24.88
C LYS A 15 -19.46 26.29 24.20
N GLY A 16 -18.84 26.69 23.12
CA GLY A 16 -17.88 25.91 22.36
C GLY A 16 -18.53 25.08 21.24
N ASP A 17 -17.76 24.82 20.21
CA ASP A 17 -18.23 24.14 19.02
C ASP A 17 -18.57 22.66 19.29
N LYS A 18 -17.74 21.97 20.06
CA LYS A 18 -17.97 20.57 20.45
C LYS A 18 -19.18 20.36 21.36
N ALA A 19 -19.64 21.39 22.06
CA ALA A 19 -20.87 21.31 22.87
C ALA A 19 -22.14 21.36 22.01
N ARG A 20 -22.06 21.87 20.80
CA ARG A 20 -23.19 22.08 19.87
C ARG A 20 -23.23 21.08 18.73
N GLY A 21 -22.19 20.31 18.54
CA GLY A 21 -22.04 19.30 17.51
C GLY A 21 -20.57 19.01 17.19
N ASN A 22 -20.30 18.47 16.03
CA ASN A 22 -18.95 18.27 15.54
C ASN A 22 -18.67 19.24 14.41
N SER A 23 -17.58 20.03 14.53
CA SER A 23 -17.07 20.80 13.42
C SER A 23 -16.51 19.88 12.32
N LYS A 24 -16.67 20.29 11.08
CA LYS A 24 -16.06 19.58 9.94
C LYS A 24 -14.55 19.60 10.06
N LEU A 25 -13.89 18.53 9.65
CA LEU A 25 -12.43 18.48 9.57
C LEU A 25 -11.92 19.62 8.67
N GLY A 26 -10.94 20.38 9.17
CA GLY A 26 -10.40 21.52 8.45
C GLY A 26 -11.24 22.81 8.53
N PHE A 27 -12.24 22.87 9.44
CA PHE A 27 -12.98 24.12 9.70
C PHE A 27 -12.11 25.09 10.50
N GLU A 28 -11.92 26.29 9.98
CA GLU A 28 -11.03 27.32 10.54
C GLU A 28 -11.82 28.60 10.88
N GLY A 29 -12.84 28.46 11.72
CA GLY A 29 -13.63 29.60 12.22
C GLY A 29 -14.42 30.39 11.17
N GLY A 30 -14.67 29.81 9.99
CA GLY A 30 -15.33 30.49 8.86
C GLY A 30 -14.37 31.15 7.87
N ALA A 31 -13.06 31.18 8.18
CA ALA A 31 -12.04 31.58 7.22
C ALA A 31 -11.86 30.52 6.13
N LEU A 32 -11.23 30.89 5.01
CA LEU A 32 -10.92 29.97 3.93
C LEU A 32 -9.96 28.86 4.44
N PRO A 33 -10.28 27.56 4.28
CA PRO A 33 -9.42 26.48 4.76
C PRO A 33 -8.00 26.55 4.18
N LEU A 34 -7.00 26.12 4.95
CA LEU A 34 -5.58 26.19 4.59
C LEU A 34 -5.29 25.65 3.18
N ILE A 35 -5.92 24.52 2.82
CA ILE A 35 -5.76 23.91 1.49
C ILE A 35 -6.15 24.83 0.34
N LYS A 36 -7.13 25.70 0.56
CA LYS A 36 -7.56 26.69 -0.44
C LYS A 36 -6.73 27.98 -0.42
N ARG A 37 -6.04 28.25 0.69
CA ARG A 37 -5.13 29.42 0.80
C ARG A 37 -3.75 29.14 0.23
N LEU A 38 -3.33 27.88 0.21
CA LEU A 38 -2.06 27.48 -0.38
C LEU A 38 -2.12 27.54 -1.91
N PRO A 39 -1.00 27.90 -2.56
CA PRO A 39 -0.92 27.89 -4.01
C PRO A 39 -1.07 26.46 -4.56
N PHE A 40 -1.58 26.35 -5.78
CA PHE A 40 -1.68 25.07 -6.47
C PHE A 40 -0.28 24.53 -6.83
N HIS A 41 -0.02 23.27 -6.49
CA HIS A 41 1.17 22.57 -6.95
C HIS A 41 0.97 22.05 -8.38
N ARG A 42 1.70 22.63 -9.34
CA ARG A 42 1.63 22.29 -10.76
C ARG A 42 3.04 22.00 -11.30
N GLY A 43 3.11 21.21 -12.38
CA GLY A 43 4.40 20.90 -13.01
C GLY A 43 5.33 20.11 -12.09
N LYS A 44 6.55 20.60 -11.89
CA LYS A 44 7.58 19.96 -11.04
C LYS A 44 7.18 19.85 -9.57
N ASP A 45 6.40 20.81 -9.07
CA ASP A 45 5.98 20.89 -7.68
C ASP A 45 4.67 20.13 -7.40
N LYS A 46 4.15 19.40 -8.39
CA LYS A 46 2.96 18.58 -8.22
C LYS A 46 3.17 17.56 -7.09
N ASN A 47 2.19 17.42 -6.21
CA ASN A 47 2.22 16.45 -5.12
C ASN A 47 2.50 15.05 -5.65
N LYS A 48 3.54 14.41 -5.09
CA LYS A 48 3.93 13.04 -5.42
C LYS A 48 3.80 12.18 -4.17
N SER A 49 3.46 10.92 -4.35
CA SER A 49 3.47 9.96 -3.25
C SER A 49 4.89 9.76 -2.74
N LEU A 50 5.08 9.81 -1.43
CA LEU A 50 6.33 9.47 -0.77
C LEU A 50 6.46 7.96 -0.48
N LYS A 51 5.42 7.19 -0.78
CA LYS A 51 5.47 5.73 -0.63
C LYS A 51 6.43 5.14 -1.65
N ILE A 52 7.22 4.18 -1.19
CA ILE A 52 8.03 3.33 -2.07
C ILE A 52 7.08 2.60 -3.03
N PRO A 53 7.25 2.71 -4.34
CA PRO A 53 6.41 2.02 -5.31
C PRO A 53 6.56 0.51 -5.15
N THR A 54 5.50 -0.22 -5.42
CA THR A 54 5.52 -1.69 -5.45
C THR A 54 5.37 -2.15 -6.88
N ILE A 55 6.37 -2.89 -7.37
CA ILE A 55 6.32 -3.54 -8.68
C ILE A 55 5.68 -4.90 -8.52
N ILE A 56 4.74 -5.19 -9.40
CA ILE A 56 3.97 -6.42 -9.37
C ILE A 56 4.43 -7.32 -10.50
N PHE A 57 4.75 -8.57 -10.17
CA PHE A 57 4.95 -9.65 -11.13
C PHE A 57 3.84 -10.68 -10.99
N ASN A 58 3.37 -11.20 -12.11
CA ASN A 58 2.43 -12.30 -12.14
C ASN A 58 3.16 -13.64 -12.29
N LEU A 59 2.51 -14.73 -11.91
CA LEU A 59 3.08 -16.06 -12.11
C LEU A 59 3.36 -16.36 -13.58
N SER A 60 2.57 -15.80 -14.52
CA SER A 60 2.83 -15.87 -15.96
C SER A 60 4.18 -15.31 -16.37
N ASP A 61 4.62 -14.24 -15.71
CA ASP A 61 5.87 -13.56 -16.04
C ASP A 61 7.09 -14.37 -15.57
N LEU A 62 6.90 -15.17 -14.51
CA LEU A 62 7.92 -16.06 -13.97
C LEU A 62 8.04 -17.38 -14.75
N ALA A 63 7.08 -17.70 -15.62
CA ALA A 63 7.12 -18.92 -16.42
C ALA A 63 8.31 -18.97 -17.42
N ILE A 64 8.95 -17.83 -17.69
CA ILE A 64 10.13 -17.71 -18.55
C ILE A 64 11.40 -18.22 -17.83
N LEU A 65 11.36 -18.31 -16.50
CA LEU A 65 12.52 -18.71 -15.70
C LEU A 65 12.79 -20.22 -15.82
N PRO A 66 14.07 -20.64 -15.75
CA PRO A 66 14.43 -22.05 -15.78
C PRO A 66 13.87 -22.79 -14.53
N LYS A 67 13.73 -24.11 -14.66
CA LYS A 67 13.30 -24.98 -13.55
C LYS A 67 14.28 -24.86 -12.37
N ASP A 68 13.74 -24.95 -11.16
CA ASP A 68 14.48 -24.87 -9.90
C ASP A 68 15.21 -23.53 -9.65
N ALA A 69 14.84 -22.49 -10.41
CA ALA A 69 15.41 -21.16 -10.20
C ALA A 69 14.96 -20.56 -8.86
N VAL A 70 15.89 -19.90 -8.18
CA VAL A 70 15.59 -19.12 -6.99
C VAL A 70 15.14 -17.73 -7.45
N VAL A 71 13.88 -17.41 -7.24
CA VAL A 71 13.31 -16.11 -7.65
C VAL A 71 13.64 -15.07 -6.59
N ASP A 72 14.67 -14.28 -6.88
CA ASP A 72 15.12 -13.14 -6.09
C ASP A 72 15.18 -11.89 -6.99
N ALA A 73 15.28 -10.70 -6.41
CA ALA A 73 15.39 -9.45 -7.15
C ALA A 73 16.55 -9.45 -8.16
N GLU A 74 17.68 -10.06 -7.79
CA GLU A 74 18.86 -10.15 -8.66
C GLU A 74 18.61 -11.01 -9.91
N ILE A 75 17.90 -12.12 -9.76
CA ILE A 75 17.58 -13.01 -10.90
C ILE A 75 16.58 -12.36 -11.84
N LEU A 76 15.61 -11.58 -11.31
CA LEU A 76 14.70 -10.79 -12.13
C LEU A 76 15.45 -9.73 -12.96
N VAL A 77 16.49 -9.11 -12.39
CA VAL A 77 17.35 -8.18 -13.13
C VAL A 77 18.17 -8.89 -14.19
N LYS A 78 18.80 -10.03 -13.88
CA LYS A 78 19.60 -10.82 -14.82
C LYS A 78 18.79 -11.28 -16.03
N ASN A 79 17.53 -11.63 -15.83
CA ASN A 79 16.64 -12.04 -16.91
C ASN A 79 15.95 -10.86 -17.64
N GLY A 80 16.29 -9.62 -17.29
CA GLY A 80 15.75 -8.43 -17.95
C GLY A 80 14.28 -8.10 -17.61
N LEU A 81 13.70 -8.80 -16.62
CA LEU A 81 12.32 -8.57 -16.16
C LEU A 81 12.23 -7.32 -15.27
N LEU A 82 13.32 -6.94 -14.62
CA LEU A 82 13.37 -5.82 -13.69
C LEU A 82 14.62 -4.97 -13.98
N SER A 83 14.50 -3.64 -13.90
CA SER A 83 15.68 -2.77 -14.00
C SER A 83 16.46 -2.78 -12.67
N ALA A 84 17.79 -2.68 -12.74
CA ALA A 84 18.65 -2.64 -11.56
C ALA A 84 18.34 -1.43 -10.63
N ARG A 85 17.83 -0.34 -11.20
CA ARG A 85 17.37 0.84 -10.45
C ARG A 85 16.11 0.53 -9.66
N ASP A 86 15.14 -0.10 -10.30
CA ASP A 86 13.85 -0.40 -9.68
C ASP A 86 13.98 -1.49 -8.60
N ALA A 87 14.90 -2.44 -8.79
CA ALA A 87 15.21 -3.44 -7.77
C ALA A 87 15.69 -2.82 -6.43
N LYS A 88 16.37 -1.66 -6.50
CA LYS A 88 16.85 -0.94 -5.29
C LYS A 88 15.83 0.04 -4.71
N MET A 89 14.95 0.59 -5.55
CA MET A 89 14.05 1.69 -5.17
C MET A 89 12.59 1.28 -4.99
N SER A 90 12.25 0.03 -5.27
CA SER A 90 10.85 -0.44 -5.25
C SER A 90 10.73 -1.73 -4.44
N ASN A 91 9.56 -1.91 -3.84
CA ASN A 91 9.19 -3.20 -3.29
C ASN A 91 8.71 -4.10 -4.43
N ILE A 92 8.98 -5.39 -4.34
CA ILE A 92 8.52 -6.37 -5.33
C ILE A 92 7.45 -7.25 -4.68
N LYS A 93 6.38 -7.56 -5.40
CA LYS A 93 5.33 -8.47 -4.95
C LYS A 93 4.84 -9.35 -6.08
N ILE A 94 4.69 -10.65 -5.79
CA ILE A 94 4.22 -11.63 -6.78
C ILE A 94 2.72 -11.89 -6.56
N LEU A 95 1.96 -11.81 -7.65
CA LEU A 95 0.53 -12.08 -7.69
C LEU A 95 0.22 -13.37 -8.44
N GLY A 96 -0.89 -14.01 -8.05
CA GLY A 96 -1.30 -15.32 -8.56
C GLY A 96 -2.01 -15.31 -9.92
N ASN A 97 -1.79 -14.32 -10.79
CA ASN A 97 -2.34 -14.34 -12.13
C ASN A 97 -1.49 -15.25 -13.03
N GLY A 98 -2.16 -16.03 -13.85
CA GLY A 98 -1.53 -17.07 -14.68
C GLY A 98 -1.38 -18.41 -13.97
N THR A 99 -0.80 -19.37 -14.68
CA THR A 99 -0.47 -20.71 -14.20
C THR A 99 1.03 -20.93 -14.28
N ILE A 100 1.57 -21.64 -13.30
CA ILE A 100 2.96 -22.05 -13.27
C ILE A 100 3.00 -23.58 -13.22
N THR A 101 3.82 -24.18 -14.05
CA THR A 101 4.00 -25.65 -14.12
C THR A 101 5.39 -26.08 -13.67
N THR A 102 6.29 -25.13 -13.54
CA THR A 102 7.69 -25.38 -13.14
C THR A 102 7.86 -25.14 -11.64
N PRO A 103 8.52 -26.02 -10.91
CA PRO A 103 8.87 -25.77 -9.51
C PRO A 103 9.87 -24.61 -9.43
N LEU A 104 9.56 -23.62 -8.59
CA LEU A 104 10.43 -22.47 -8.36
C LEU A 104 10.59 -22.24 -6.85
N THR A 105 11.76 -21.79 -6.44
CA THR A 105 11.99 -21.34 -5.07
C THR A 105 11.85 -19.82 -5.00
N ILE A 106 10.86 -19.32 -4.28
CA ILE A 106 10.54 -17.89 -4.25
C ILE A 106 10.95 -17.29 -2.92
N LYS A 107 11.79 -16.25 -2.96
CA LYS A 107 12.22 -15.45 -1.80
C LYS A 107 11.51 -14.10 -1.68
N LEU A 108 10.60 -13.80 -2.58
CA LEU A 108 9.90 -12.52 -2.65
C LEU A 108 8.49 -12.63 -2.04
N PRO A 109 7.94 -11.52 -1.53
CA PRO A 109 6.58 -11.50 -1.00
C PRO A 109 5.54 -11.96 -2.01
N LEU A 110 4.68 -12.90 -1.60
CA LEU A 110 3.61 -13.47 -2.42
C LEU A 110 2.23 -13.08 -1.92
N SER A 111 1.26 -13.07 -2.82
CA SER A 111 -0.15 -13.06 -2.44
C SER A 111 -0.62 -14.48 -2.02
N LYS A 112 -1.71 -14.57 -1.26
CA LYS A 112 -2.28 -15.86 -0.83
C LYS A 112 -2.55 -16.80 -2.01
N SER A 113 -3.15 -16.29 -3.08
CA SER A 113 -3.42 -17.08 -4.29
C SER A 113 -2.16 -17.50 -5.06
N ALA A 114 -1.11 -16.67 -5.04
CA ALA A 114 0.17 -17.05 -5.65
C ALA A 114 0.85 -18.18 -4.85
N ARG A 115 0.84 -18.08 -3.51
CA ARG A 115 1.38 -19.10 -2.60
C ARG A 115 0.77 -20.48 -2.89
N THR A 116 -0.54 -20.57 -2.90
CA THR A 116 -1.25 -21.84 -3.18
C THR A 116 -0.86 -22.44 -4.53
N LYS A 117 -0.76 -21.62 -5.57
CA LYS A 117 -0.38 -22.09 -6.91
C LYS A 117 1.08 -22.55 -7.00
N VAL A 118 1.99 -21.87 -6.34
CA VAL A 118 3.41 -22.25 -6.28
C VAL A 118 3.59 -23.57 -5.52
N GLU A 119 2.91 -23.74 -4.40
CA GLU A 119 2.92 -24.99 -3.63
C GLU A 119 2.34 -26.17 -4.43
N GLN A 120 1.23 -25.93 -5.17
CA GLN A 120 0.65 -26.94 -6.08
C GLN A 120 1.58 -27.34 -7.22
N ALA A 121 2.41 -26.42 -7.71
CA ALA A 121 3.43 -26.68 -8.72
C ALA A 121 4.72 -27.34 -8.16
N GLY A 122 4.76 -27.65 -6.86
CA GLY A 122 5.92 -28.25 -6.19
C GLY A 122 7.05 -27.27 -5.89
N GLY A 123 6.79 -25.95 -5.95
CA GLY A 123 7.76 -24.92 -5.60
C GLY A 123 7.91 -24.73 -4.09
N GLN A 124 9.00 -24.08 -3.69
CA GLN A 124 9.29 -23.75 -2.30
C GLN A 124 9.20 -22.23 -2.08
N ILE A 125 8.77 -21.84 -0.89
CA ILE A 125 8.69 -20.44 -0.47
C ILE A 125 9.63 -20.27 0.72
N SER A 126 10.62 -19.40 0.54
CA SER A 126 11.59 -19.04 1.57
C SER A 126 11.35 -17.57 1.93
N GLU A 127 10.68 -17.32 3.05
CA GLU A 127 10.54 -15.97 3.63
C GLU A 127 11.78 -15.58 4.42
#